data_1951d6ad9bd53f581f29fc2172bed690
#
_entry.id   1951d6ad9bd53f581f29fc2172bed690
#
_cell.length_a   1.000
_cell.length_b   1.000
_cell.length_c   1.000
_cell.angle_alpha   90.00
_cell.angle_beta   90.00
_cell.angle_gamma   90.00
#
_symmetry.space_group_name_H-M   'P 1'
#
loop_
_entity.id
_entity.type
_entity.pdbx_description
1 polymer ?
#
loop_
_entity_poly.entity_id
_entity_poly.type
_entity_poly.pdbx_seq_one_letter_code
_entity_poly.pdbx_strand_id
1 'polypeptide(L)'
;MPYISKGIGSTIHKAKMQRTPSGEQGNYNSAWHKVSVNYRRANPLCEVCLVLGEMVDITPGDYKGCVDHMIPITRGGSMYNLGNLLALCKSCHDTKSILEKTSVAPVPIYMDADAKILPKDKADVVTWLAQQVQRKRSMEQQGGA
;
A
#
# COMPACT_ATOMS: atom_id res chain seq x y z
N MET A 1 25.75 7.59 -32.46
CA MET A 1 25.88 6.50 -31.54
C MET A 1 24.58 6.03 -30.93
N PRO A 2 23.65 5.64 -31.77
CA PRO A 2 22.38 5.14 -31.24
C PRO A 2 22.53 3.89 -30.37
N TYR A 3 23.61 3.18 -30.60
CA TYR A 3 23.89 1.97 -29.85
C TYR A 3 24.15 2.22 -28.36
N ILE A 4 24.82 3.31 -28.04
CA ILE A 4 25.18 3.64 -26.66
C ILE A 4 23.93 3.98 -25.83
N SER A 5 23.03 4.72 -26.42
CA SER A 5 21.81 5.12 -25.70
C SER A 5 20.90 3.92 -25.34
N LYS A 6 20.83 2.96 -26.24
CA LYS A 6 20.06 1.74 -25.97
C LYS A 6 20.67 0.91 -24.85
N GLY A 7 21.99 0.82 -24.87
CA GLY A 7 22.68 0.08 -23.82
C GLY A 7 22.50 0.71 -22.45
N ILE A 8 22.56 2.02 -22.40
CA ILE A 8 22.41 2.75 -21.15
C ILE A 8 21.00 2.58 -20.57
N GLY A 9 20.00 2.69 -21.41
CA GLY A 9 18.62 2.52 -20.95
C GLY A 9 18.35 1.13 -20.40
N SER A 10 18.77 0.12 -21.13
CA SER A 10 18.64 -1.27 -20.68
C SER A 10 19.39 -1.53 -19.39
N THR A 11 20.58 -0.99 -19.28
CA THR A 11 21.41 -1.18 -18.09
C THR A 11 20.77 -0.55 -16.86
N ILE A 12 20.19 0.63 -17.00
CA ILE A 12 19.50 1.28 -15.90
C ILE A 12 18.32 0.44 -15.40
N HIS A 13 17.52 -0.08 -16.32
CA HIS A 13 16.41 -0.94 -15.96
C HIS A 13 16.86 -2.21 -15.23
N LYS A 14 17.85 -2.87 -15.78
CA LYS A 14 18.40 -4.08 -15.16
C LYS A 14 18.98 -3.80 -13.78
N ALA A 15 19.69 -2.69 -13.65
CA ALA A 15 20.25 -2.31 -12.37
C ALA A 15 19.17 -2.06 -11.33
N LYS A 16 18.06 -1.44 -11.71
CA LYS A 16 16.91 -1.25 -10.83
C LYS A 16 16.33 -2.59 -10.37
N MET A 17 16.15 -3.51 -11.27
CA MET A 17 15.63 -4.83 -10.94
C MET A 17 16.57 -5.63 -10.05
N GLN A 18 17.86 -5.46 -10.26
CA GLN A 18 18.87 -6.18 -9.48
C GLN A 18 19.11 -5.60 -8.09
N ARG A 19 18.62 -4.39 -7.83
CA ARG A 19 18.80 -3.74 -6.53
C ARG A 19 17.80 -4.17 -5.47
N THR A 20 17.07 -5.18 -5.73
CA THR A 20 16.08 -5.64 -4.77
C THR A 20 16.49 -7.00 -4.24
N PRO A 21 17.54 -7.05 -3.41
CA PRO A 21 18.07 -8.32 -2.94
C PRO A 21 17.25 -8.96 -1.84
N SER A 22 16.31 -8.25 -1.26
CA SER A 22 15.48 -8.83 -0.22
C SER A 22 14.52 -9.85 -0.81
N GLY A 23 14.31 -10.93 -0.13
CA GLY A 23 13.33 -11.93 -0.52
C GLY A 23 11.92 -11.38 -0.66
N GLU A 24 11.65 -10.28 0.02
CA GLU A 24 10.37 -9.58 -0.07
C GLU A 24 10.12 -9.04 -1.48
N GLN A 25 11.15 -8.52 -2.12
CA GLN A 25 11.00 -7.96 -3.45
C GLN A 25 10.94 -9.02 -4.52
N GLY A 26 11.51 -10.16 -4.28
CA GLY A 26 11.31 -11.32 -5.13
C GLY A 26 9.86 -11.77 -5.18
N ASN A 27 9.08 -11.43 -4.16
CA ASN A 27 7.65 -11.74 -4.12
C ASN A 27 6.80 -10.80 -4.97
N TYR A 28 7.30 -9.60 -5.30
CA TYR A 28 6.58 -8.63 -6.12
C TYR A 28 6.93 -8.82 -7.60
N ASN A 29 6.66 -10.01 -8.10
CA ASN A 29 6.92 -10.40 -9.48
C ASN A 29 5.74 -10.03 -10.40
N SER A 30 5.77 -10.54 -11.63
CA SER A 30 4.72 -10.29 -12.61
C SER A 30 3.35 -10.82 -12.17
N ALA A 31 3.31 -11.89 -11.38
CA ALA A 31 2.05 -12.41 -10.83
C ALA A 31 1.42 -11.41 -9.87
N TRP A 32 2.21 -10.81 -8.99
CA TRP A 32 1.73 -9.75 -8.10
C TRP A 32 1.23 -8.54 -8.88
N HIS A 33 1.96 -8.15 -9.92
CA HIS A 33 1.53 -7.03 -10.76
C HIS A 33 0.15 -7.25 -11.35
N LYS A 34 -0.11 -8.44 -11.88
CA LYS A 34 -1.43 -8.80 -12.41
C LYS A 34 -2.53 -8.73 -11.36
N VAL A 35 -2.26 -9.28 -10.19
CA VAL A 35 -3.21 -9.25 -9.06
C VAL A 35 -3.53 -7.81 -8.67
N SER A 36 -2.50 -6.98 -8.53
CA SER A 36 -2.64 -5.57 -8.17
C SER A 36 -3.47 -4.80 -9.20
N VAL A 37 -3.15 -4.95 -10.48
CA VAL A 37 -3.89 -4.28 -11.56
C VAL A 37 -5.34 -4.72 -11.57
N ASN A 38 -5.60 -6.01 -11.49
CA ASN A 38 -6.96 -6.55 -11.52
C ASN A 38 -7.75 -6.13 -10.28
N TYR A 39 -7.13 -6.09 -9.12
CA TYR A 39 -7.78 -5.63 -7.90
C TYR A 39 -8.22 -4.16 -8.01
N ARG A 40 -7.35 -3.30 -8.55
CA ARG A 40 -7.68 -1.88 -8.74
C ARG A 40 -8.73 -1.67 -9.82
N ARG A 41 -8.78 -2.51 -10.84
CA ARG A 41 -9.87 -2.44 -11.84
C ARG A 41 -11.21 -2.78 -11.23
N ALA A 42 -11.23 -3.74 -10.32
CA ALA A 42 -12.44 -4.12 -9.60
C ALA A 42 -12.79 -3.13 -8.48
N ASN A 43 -11.80 -2.43 -7.93
CA ASN A 43 -11.94 -1.46 -6.85
C ASN A 43 -11.26 -0.15 -7.27
N PRO A 44 -11.86 0.62 -8.17
CA PRO A 44 -11.21 1.78 -8.78
C PRO A 44 -11.11 3.02 -7.89
N LEU A 45 -11.71 2.98 -6.71
CA LEU A 45 -11.68 4.10 -5.77
C LEU A 45 -10.87 3.72 -4.54
N CYS A 46 -10.15 4.69 -3.98
CA CYS A 46 -9.44 4.48 -2.71
C CYS A 46 -10.42 4.06 -1.61
N GLU A 47 -10.20 2.89 -1.03
CA GLU A 47 -11.12 2.32 -0.05
C GLU A 47 -11.18 3.14 1.23
N VAL A 48 -10.09 3.77 1.63
CA VAL A 48 -10.04 4.63 2.81
C VAL A 48 -10.75 5.97 2.55
N CYS A 49 -10.49 6.58 1.41
CA CYS A 49 -11.15 7.85 1.05
C CYS A 49 -12.65 7.69 0.93
N LEU A 50 -13.15 6.54 0.47
CA LEU A 50 -14.58 6.26 0.40
C LEU A 50 -15.24 6.35 1.78
N VAL A 51 -14.59 5.85 2.83
CA VAL A 51 -15.12 5.96 4.20
C VAL A 51 -15.20 7.42 4.62
N LEU A 52 -14.29 8.26 4.12
CA LEU A 52 -14.30 9.69 4.40
C LEU A 52 -15.27 10.49 3.51
N GLY A 53 -16.01 9.81 2.66
CA GLY A 53 -16.96 10.44 1.75
C GLY A 53 -16.31 11.05 0.51
N GLU A 54 -15.09 10.65 0.19
CA GLU A 54 -14.34 11.16 -0.96
C GLU A 54 -14.18 10.08 -2.02
N MET A 55 -14.37 10.45 -3.28
CA MET A 55 -14.19 9.56 -4.42
C MET A 55 -12.86 9.87 -5.08
N VAL A 56 -11.83 9.10 -4.73
CA VAL A 56 -10.49 9.24 -5.29
C VAL A 56 -10.22 8.09 -6.22
N ASP A 57 -10.13 8.40 -7.52
CA ASP A 57 -9.90 7.40 -8.56
C ASP A 57 -8.46 6.91 -8.55
N ILE A 58 -8.30 5.61 -8.43
CA ILE A 58 -7.00 4.95 -8.44
C ILE A 58 -6.93 3.87 -9.53
N THR A 59 -7.72 4.03 -10.58
CA THR A 59 -7.67 3.12 -11.74
C THR A 59 -6.22 3.01 -12.24
N PRO A 60 -5.78 1.80 -12.62
CA PRO A 60 -4.41 1.61 -13.10
C PRO A 60 -4.08 2.56 -14.26
N GLY A 61 -2.89 3.13 -14.24
CA GLY A 61 -2.41 4.06 -15.26
C GLY A 61 -1.36 5.00 -14.70
N ASP A 62 -1.75 6.16 -14.26
CA ASP A 62 -0.86 7.29 -13.96
C ASP A 62 -0.31 7.31 -12.53
N TYR A 63 0.01 6.20 -11.94
CA TYR A 63 0.56 6.13 -10.57
C TYR A 63 -0.31 6.78 -9.50
N LYS A 64 -1.61 6.79 -9.72
CA LYS A 64 -2.54 7.45 -8.80
C LYS A 64 -2.76 6.70 -7.49
N GLY A 65 -2.41 5.43 -7.47
CA GLY A 65 -2.61 4.61 -6.30
C GLY A 65 -1.89 3.28 -6.39
N CYS A 66 -2.13 2.47 -5.40
CA CYS A 66 -1.52 1.16 -5.31
C CYS A 66 -2.43 0.18 -4.58
N VAL A 67 -2.03 -1.08 -4.58
CA VAL A 67 -2.62 -2.11 -3.72
C VAL A 67 -1.64 -2.41 -2.62
N ASP A 68 -2.12 -2.39 -1.40
CA ASP A 68 -1.34 -2.73 -0.22
C ASP A 68 -1.97 -3.93 0.49
N HIS A 69 -1.22 -4.54 1.39
CA HIS A 69 -1.71 -5.62 2.22
C HIS A 69 -2.27 -5.06 3.53
N MET A 70 -3.47 -5.47 3.88
CA MET A 70 -4.09 -5.09 5.15
C MET A 70 -3.19 -5.50 6.32
N ILE A 71 -2.82 -6.77 6.35
CA ILE A 71 -1.81 -7.29 7.25
C ILE A 71 -0.53 -7.46 6.44
N PRO A 72 0.57 -6.80 6.83
CA PRO A 72 1.83 -6.91 6.08
C PRO A 72 2.30 -8.35 5.94
N ILE A 73 2.89 -8.67 4.81
CA ILE A 73 3.45 -10.01 4.57
C ILE A 73 4.47 -10.36 5.63
N THR A 74 5.28 -9.39 6.03
CA THR A 74 6.30 -9.56 7.07
C THR A 74 5.71 -9.90 8.44
N ARG A 75 4.41 -9.71 8.60
CA ARG A 75 3.68 -10.03 9.84
C ARG A 75 2.70 -11.17 9.64
N GLY A 76 2.89 -11.97 8.60
CA GLY A 76 2.09 -13.16 8.36
C GLY A 76 0.86 -12.93 7.49
N GLY A 77 0.70 -11.76 6.90
CA GLY A 77 -0.39 -11.49 5.98
C GLY A 77 -0.25 -12.27 4.68
N SER A 78 -1.38 -12.63 4.08
CA SER A 78 -1.39 -13.31 2.80
C SER A 78 -1.10 -12.34 1.66
N MET A 79 -0.25 -12.75 0.74
CA MET A 79 0.08 -11.95 -0.44
C MET A 79 -1.06 -11.88 -1.45
N TYR A 80 -1.77 -12.98 -1.64
CA TYR A 80 -2.74 -13.12 -2.74
C TYR A 80 -4.19 -13.23 -2.30
N ASN A 81 -4.47 -13.34 -1.02
CA ASN A 81 -5.85 -13.36 -0.54
C ASN A 81 -6.46 -11.97 -0.74
N LEU A 82 -7.50 -11.89 -1.57
CA LEU A 82 -8.16 -10.63 -1.87
C LEU A 82 -8.70 -9.93 -0.64
N GLY A 83 -9.09 -10.68 0.40
CA GLY A 83 -9.53 -10.13 1.68
C GLY A 83 -8.42 -9.41 2.45
N ASN A 84 -7.16 -9.64 2.10
CA ASN A 84 -6.00 -8.97 2.69
C ASN A 84 -5.47 -7.82 1.83
N LEU A 85 -6.16 -7.45 0.77
CA LEU A 85 -5.73 -6.38 -0.14
C LEU A 85 -6.54 -5.11 0.10
N LEU A 86 -5.88 -3.99 -0.06
CA LEU A 86 -6.47 -2.65 0.03
C LEU A 86 -6.08 -1.83 -1.20
N ALA A 87 -7.07 -1.23 -1.85
CA ALA A 87 -6.82 -0.26 -2.90
C ALA A 87 -6.71 1.12 -2.28
N LEU A 88 -5.55 1.75 -2.37
CA LEU A 88 -5.25 2.99 -1.68
C LEU A 88 -4.69 4.04 -2.64
N CYS A 89 -5.06 5.29 -2.44
CA CYS A 89 -4.37 6.40 -3.07
C CYS A 89 -2.99 6.58 -2.39
N LYS A 90 -2.12 7.34 -3.03
CA LYS A 90 -0.76 7.54 -2.52
C LYS A 90 -0.76 8.11 -1.10
N SER A 91 -1.59 9.09 -0.83
CA SER A 91 -1.66 9.73 0.49
C SER A 91 -2.06 8.75 1.58
N CYS A 92 -3.07 7.93 1.34
CA CYS A 92 -3.52 6.92 2.32
C CYS A 92 -2.48 5.82 2.50
N HIS A 93 -1.84 5.40 1.40
CA HIS A 93 -0.76 4.42 1.46
C HIS A 93 0.42 4.94 2.28
N ASP A 94 0.82 6.19 2.06
CA ASP A 94 1.93 6.79 2.80
C ASP A 94 1.60 6.87 4.29
N THR A 95 0.39 7.26 4.64
CA THR A 95 -0.06 7.29 6.04
C THR A 95 0.02 5.91 6.68
N LYS A 96 -0.50 4.89 6.00
CA LYS A 96 -0.44 3.52 6.48
C LYS A 96 1.00 3.06 6.68
N SER A 97 1.87 3.33 5.72
CA SER A 97 3.29 2.96 5.79
C SER A 97 4.00 3.62 6.97
N ILE A 98 3.72 4.89 7.22
CA ILE A 98 4.30 5.60 8.36
C ILE A 98 3.83 4.99 9.67
N LEU A 99 2.55 4.69 9.80
CA LEU A 99 2.02 4.06 11.00
C LEU A 99 2.67 2.70 11.28
N GLU A 100 2.88 1.90 10.25
CA GLU A 100 3.53 0.60 10.38
C GLU A 100 5.00 0.69 10.77
N LYS A 101 5.70 1.72 10.29
CA LYS A 101 7.12 1.93 10.55
C LYS A 101 7.41 2.59 11.88
N THR A 102 6.59 3.55 12.28
CA THR A 102 6.85 4.37 13.47
C THR A 102 6.19 3.82 14.72
N SER A 103 5.22 2.93 14.59
CA SER A 103 4.57 2.31 15.72
C SER A 103 5.53 1.35 16.41
N VAL A 104 5.84 1.60 17.67
CA VAL A 104 6.63 0.68 18.50
C VAL A 104 5.87 -0.62 18.71
N ALA A 105 4.57 -0.50 18.89
CA ALA A 105 3.66 -1.62 18.92
C ALA A 105 3.03 -1.82 17.54
N PRO A 106 2.66 -3.04 17.18
CA PRO A 106 1.92 -3.29 15.95
C PRO A 106 0.63 -2.48 15.90
N VAL A 107 0.14 -2.24 14.70
CA VAL A 107 -1.12 -1.52 14.51
C VAL A 107 -2.22 -2.23 15.31
N PRO A 108 -2.85 -1.56 16.28
CA PRO A 108 -3.69 -2.25 17.27
C PRO A 108 -4.87 -2.99 16.68
N ILE A 109 -5.33 -2.57 15.51
CA ILE A 109 -6.55 -3.10 14.95
C ILE A 109 -6.42 -4.55 14.47
N TYR A 110 -5.23 -5.00 14.16
CA TYR A 110 -5.03 -6.37 13.71
C TYR A 110 -4.00 -7.14 14.55
N MET A 111 -3.79 -6.69 15.78
CA MET A 111 -2.95 -7.44 16.72
C MET A 111 -3.56 -7.36 18.11
N ASP A 112 -3.39 -8.42 18.87
CA ASP A 112 -3.81 -8.43 20.27
C ASP A 112 -2.70 -7.90 21.19
N ALA A 113 -2.97 -7.94 22.49
CA ALA A 113 -2.03 -7.45 23.49
C ALA A 113 -0.70 -8.25 23.53
N ASP A 114 -0.73 -9.47 23.04
CA ASP A 114 0.46 -10.34 22.96
C ASP A 114 1.17 -10.22 21.60
N ALA A 115 0.81 -9.21 20.81
CA ALA A 115 1.35 -8.98 19.47
C ALA A 115 1.04 -10.11 18.49
N LYS A 116 0.04 -10.92 18.76
CA LYS A 116 -0.43 -11.96 17.86
C LYS A 116 -1.37 -11.38 16.84
N ILE A 117 -1.15 -11.70 15.58
CA ILE A 117 -2.01 -11.22 14.50
C ILE A 117 -3.38 -11.89 14.60
N LEU A 118 -4.40 -11.05 14.66
CA LEU A 118 -5.79 -11.49 14.68
C LEU A 118 -6.42 -11.30 13.31
N PRO A 119 -7.26 -12.24 12.88
CA PRO A 119 -8.08 -11.99 11.70
C PRO A 119 -9.06 -10.87 12.04
N LYS A 120 -8.97 -9.77 11.31
CA LYS A 120 -9.87 -8.63 11.49
C LYS A 120 -10.69 -8.43 10.23
N ASP A 121 -11.87 -7.89 10.43
CA ASP A 121 -12.72 -7.50 9.34
C ASP A 121 -12.04 -6.35 8.56
N LYS A 122 -11.99 -6.49 7.25
CA LYS A 122 -11.42 -5.45 6.40
C LYS A 122 -12.10 -4.10 6.62
N ALA A 123 -13.42 -4.09 6.79
CA ALA A 123 -14.18 -2.87 7.05
C ALA A 123 -13.70 -2.14 8.30
N ASP A 124 -13.38 -2.87 9.35
CA ASP A 124 -12.87 -2.28 10.60
C ASP A 124 -11.49 -1.67 10.39
N VAL A 125 -10.62 -2.34 9.66
CA VAL A 125 -9.27 -1.82 9.36
C VAL A 125 -9.36 -0.56 8.51
N VAL A 126 -10.19 -0.56 7.48
CA VAL A 126 -10.38 0.60 6.61
C VAL A 126 -10.94 1.78 7.39
N THR A 127 -11.91 1.54 8.26
CA THR A 127 -12.49 2.58 9.13
C THR A 127 -11.42 3.18 10.07
N TRP A 128 -10.62 2.33 10.68
CA TRP A 128 -9.53 2.79 11.54
C TRP A 128 -8.51 3.62 10.77
N LEU A 129 -8.11 3.17 9.59
CA LEU A 129 -7.19 3.92 8.72
C LEU A 129 -7.78 5.27 8.34
N ALA A 130 -9.08 5.32 8.02
CA ALA A 130 -9.76 6.57 7.69
C ALA A 130 -9.68 7.56 8.85
N GLN A 131 -9.87 7.09 10.08
CA GLN A 131 -9.71 7.93 11.27
C GLN A 131 -8.29 8.48 11.40
N GLN A 132 -7.28 7.66 11.13
CA GLN A 132 -5.89 8.10 11.19
C GLN A 132 -5.57 9.13 10.10
N VAL A 133 -6.06 8.92 8.89
CA VAL A 133 -5.88 9.86 7.77
C VAL A 133 -6.55 11.19 8.10
N GLN A 134 -7.76 11.17 8.62
CA GLN A 134 -8.49 12.37 9.00
C GLN A 134 -7.76 13.15 10.12
N ARG A 135 -7.27 12.43 11.11
CA ARG A 135 -6.48 13.03 12.20
C ARG A 135 -5.23 13.72 11.66
N LYS A 136 -4.51 13.07 10.76
CA LYS A 136 -3.33 13.64 10.12
C LYS A 136 -3.67 14.93 9.36
N ARG A 137 -4.74 14.91 8.58
CA ARG A 137 -5.19 16.08 7.82
C ARG A 137 -5.55 17.26 8.73
N SER A 138 -6.22 16.98 9.84
CA SER A 138 -6.58 18.01 10.83
C SER A 138 -5.33 18.64 11.46
N MET A 139 -4.34 17.83 11.77
CA MET A 139 -3.07 18.32 12.34
C MET A 139 -2.31 19.19 11.33
N GLU A 140 -2.28 18.80 10.07
CA GLU A 140 -1.64 19.56 9.00
C GLU A 140 -2.31 20.92 8.80
N GLN A 141 -3.63 20.97 8.86
CA GLN A 141 -4.37 22.23 8.74
C GLN A 141 -4.10 23.17 9.91
N GLN A 142 -3.99 22.66 11.13
CA GLN A 142 -3.65 23.44 12.30
C GLN A 142 -2.21 23.92 12.29
N GLY A 143 -1.29 23.08 11.82
CA GLY A 143 0.12 23.42 11.72
C GLY A 143 0.43 24.39 10.59
N GLY A 144 -0.42 24.49 9.57
CA GLY A 144 -0.24 25.38 8.43
C GLY A 144 -0.70 26.82 8.67
N ALA A 145 -1.34 27.06 9.78
CA ALA A 145 -1.76 28.40 10.15
C ALA A 145 -0.61 29.17 10.85
#